data_4c3eb40ede1a738f84095f84e6381e49
#
_entry.id   4c3eb40ede1a738f84095f84e6381e49
#
_cell.length_a   1.000
_cell.length_b   1.000
_cell.length_c   1.000
_cell.angle_alpha   90.00
_cell.angle_beta   90.00
_cell.angle_gamma   90.00
#
_symmetry.space_group_name_H-M   'P 1'
#
loop_
_entity.id
_entity.type
_entity.pdbx_description
1 polymer ?
#
loop_
_entity_poly.entity_id
_entity_poly.type
_entity_poly.pdbx_seq_one_letter_code
_entity_poly.pdbx_strand_id
1 'polypeptide(L)'
;RANREHPDASNGNGWTYNHQPMLAYWNGQFFYQYLADPSDEHVPPSQTFLMTSKDGYRWTNPEIVFPPYKVPDGYTKASRPGMQAKDLIAIMHQRVGFYVSKSGRLITM
;
A
#
# COMPACT_ATOMS: atom_id res chain seq x y z
N ARG A 1 -0.31 -16.02 -2.10
CA ARG A 1 0.59 -15.42 -1.10
C ARG A 1 1.99 -15.38 -1.68
N ALA A 2 2.55 -14.20 -1.85
CA ALA A 2 3.95 -14.05 -2.19
C ALA A 2 4.79 -14.64 -1.05
N ASN A 3 5.75 -15.47 -1.36
CA ASN A 3 6.68 -16.05 -0.40
C ASN A 3 8.02 -16.32 -1.09
N ARG A 4 8.98 -16.86 -0.36
CA ARG A 4 10.30 -17.18 -0.91
C ARG A 4 10.25 -18.23 -2.03
N GLU A 5 9.22 -19.08 -2.06
CA GLU A 5 9.03 -20.12 -3.07
C GLU A 5 8.38 -19.56 -4.35
N HIS A 6 7.70 -18.40 -4.25
CA HIS A 6 7.06 -17.71 -5.36
C HIS A 6 7.52 -16.23 -5.42
N PRO A 7 8.79 -15.98 -5.68
CA PRO A 7 9.35 -14.63 -5.70
C PRO A 7 8.72 -13.73 -6.78
N ASP A 8 8.25 -14.33 -7.88
CA ASP A 8 7.59 -13.58 -8.97
C ASP A 8 6.29 -12.90 -8.50
N ALA A 9 5.57 -13.50 -7.54
CA ALA A 9 4.39 -12.90 -6.94
C ALA A 9 4.72 -11.74 -5.99
N SER A 10 6.00 -11.48 -5.72
CA SER A 10 6.50 -10.43 -4.85
C SER A 10 7.30 -9.35 -5.57
N ASN A 11 7.31 -9.35 -6.91
CA ASN A 11 8.16 -8.47 -7.71
C ASN A 11 9.67 -8.55 -7.33
N GLY A 12 10.12 -9.71 -6.90
CA GLY A 12 11.50 -9.93 -6.46
C GLY A 12 11.85 -9.39 -5.07
N ASN A 13 10.92 -8.72 -4.39
CA ASN A 13 11.17 -8.08 -3.10
C ASN A 13 10.74 -8.94 -1.90
N GLY A 14 10.22 -10.14 -2.14
CA GLY A 14 9.86 -11.07 -1.06
C GLY A 14 8.73 -10.59 -0.16
N TRP A 15 7.78 -9.80 -0.67
CA TRP A 15 6.60 -9.30 0.04
C TRP A 15 5.75 -10.45 0.60
N THR A 16 6.15 -10.98 1.73
CA THR A 16 5.56 -12.20 2.30
C THR A 16 4.50 -11.93 3.34
N TYR A 17 4.49 -10.75 3.93
CA TYR A 17 3.49 -10.31 4.86
C TYR A 17 2.46 -9.42 4.17
N ASN A 18 1.21 -9.85 4.16
CA ASN A 18 0.10 -9.10 3.57
C ASN A 18 -1.00 -8.93 4.62
N HIS A 19 -1.47 -7.71 4.78
CA HIS A 19 -2.35 -7.33 5.87
C HIS A 19 -3.45 -6.37 5.40
N GLN A 20 -4.56 -6.34 6.13
CA GLN A 20 -5.62 -5.35 6.02
C GLN A 20 -6.22 -5.22 4.60
N PRO A 21 -6.73 -6.30 4.03
CA PRO A 21 -7.34 -6.25 2.71
C PRO A 21 -8.65 -5.44 2.74
N MET A 22 -8.83 -4.61 1.71
CA MET A 22 -10.06 -3.87 1.45
C MET A 22 -10.54 -4.16 0.03
N LEU A 23 -11.84 -4.38 -0.11
CA LEU A 23 -12.47 -4.67 -1.40
C LEU A 23 -13.58 -3.64 -1.65
N ALA A 24 -13.64 -3.14 -2.86
CA ALA A 24 -14.76 -2.35 -3.37
C ALA A 24 -15.19 -2.86 -4.74
N TYR A 25 -16.47 -2.71 -5.04
CA TYR A 25 -16.99 -2.86 -6.38
C TYR A 25 -17.52 -1.49 -6.84
N TRP A 26 -16.96 -0.99 -7.92
CA TRP A 26 -17.32 0.32 -8.43
C TRP A 26 -17.20 0.34 -9.96
N ASN A 27 -18.20 0.94 -10.61
CA ASN A 27 -18.25 1.11 -12.06
C ASN A 27 -17.97 -0.19 -12.86
N GLY A 28 -18.56 -1.31 -12.42
CA GLY A 28 -18.44 -2.60 -13.11
C GLY A 28 -17.12 -3.34 -12.87
N GLN A 29 -16.36 -2.94 -11.88
CA GLN A 29 -15.03 -3.50 -11.60
C GLN A 29 -14.79 -3.64 -10.10
N PHE A 30 -14.08 -4.69 -9.71
CA PHE A 30 -13.57 -4.89 -8.36
C PHE A 30 -12.23 -4.17 -8.19
N PHE A 31 -12.06 -3.57 -7.02
CA PHE A 31 -10.84 -2.94 -6.55
C PHE A 31 -10.43 -3.60 -5.25
N TYR A 32 -9.25 -4.17 -5.22
CA TYR A 32 -8.72 -4.84 -4.04
C TYR A 32 -7.40 -4.20 -3.66
N GLN A 33 -7.32 -3.67 -2.45
CA GLN A 33 -6.09 -3.10 -1.91
C GLN A 33 -5.69 -3.79 -0.62
N TYR A 34 -4.40 -3.81 -0.36
CA TYR A 34 -3.82 -4.41 0.82
C TYR A 34 -2.49 -3.78 1.15
N LEU A 35 -2.15 -3.79 2.43
CA LEU A 35 -0.81 -3.46 2.90
C LEU A 35 0.10 -4.66 2.74
N ALA A 36 1.31 -4.44 2.30
CA ALA A 36 2.34 -5.48 2.24
C ALA A 36 3.66 -4.99 2.83
N ASP A 37 4.31 -5.90 3.53
CA ASP A 37 5.64 -5.75 4.10
C ASP A 37 6.56 -6.86 3.56
N PRO A 38 7.88 -6.63 3.49
CA PRO A 38 8.80 -7.62 2.90
C PRO A 38 8.81 -8.97 3.60
N SER A 39 8.73 -8.99 4.92
CA SER A 39 8.86 -10.24 5.70
C SER A 39 7.88 -10.35 6.86
N ASP A 40 7.63 -9.27 7.60
CA ASP A 40 6.82 -9.27 8.80
C ASP A 40 6.17 -7.89 8.98
N GLU A 41 5.20 -7.77 9.87
CA GLU A 41 4.52 -6.51 10.19
C GLU A 41 5.52 -5.45 10.65
N HIS A 42 5.35 -4.24 10.14
CA HIS A 42 6.21 -3.09 10.46
C HIS A 42 7.66 -3.20 9.98
N VAL A 43 7.97 -4.12 9.08
CA VAL A 43 9.29 -4.20 8.45
C VAL A 43 9.33 -3.34 7.19
N PRO A 44 10.04 -2.21 7.19
CA PRO A 44 10.14 -1.35 6.00
C PRO A 44 10.83 -2.03 4.81
N PRO A 45 10.49 -1.61 3.60
CA PRO A 45 9.47 -0.63 3.24
C PRO A 45 8.07 -1.23 3.20
N SER A 46 7.11 -0.66 3.96
CA SER A 46 5.70 -1.03 3.86
C SER A 46 5.05 -0.30 2.69
N GLN A 47 4.18 -0.94 1.96
CA GLN A 47 3.50 -0.33 0.81
C GLN A 47 2.06 -0.80 0.69
N THR A 48 1.21 0.07 0.17
CA THR A 48 -0.17 -0.29 -0.18
C THR A 48 -0.25 -0.60 -1.66
N PHE A 49 -0.72 -1.79 -1.97
CA PHE A 49 -0.94 -2.26 -3.33
C PHE A 49 -2.40 -2.27 -3.70
N LEU A 50 -2.67 -2.07 -4.98
CA LEU A 50 -3.98 -2.17 -5.61
C LEU A 50 -3.94 -3.19 -6.74
N MET A 51 -4.98 -3.99 -6.79
CA MET A 51 -5.28 -4.88 -7.92
C MET A 51 -6.72 -4.63 -8.36
N THR A 52 -7.02 -4.84 -9.62
CA THR A 52 -8.37 -4.73 -10.15
C THR A 52 -8.80 -5.99 -10.88
N SER A 53 -10.12 -6.23 -10.92
CA SER A 53 -10.70 -7.35 -11.62
C SER A 53 -12.08 -7.02 -12.15
N LYS A 54 -12.42 -7.54 -13.33
CA LYS A 54 -13.78 -7.43 -13.90
C LYS A 54 -14.69 -8.56 -13.47
N ASP A 55 -14.13 -9.72 -13.15
CA ASP A 55 -14.87 -10.96 -12.89
C ASP A 55 -14.66 -11.53 -11.48
N GLY A 56 -13.73 -10.94 -10.69
CA GLY A 56 -13.36 -11.42 -9.37
C GLY A 56 -12.42 -12.63 -9.38
N TYR A 57 -12.08 -13.16 -10.54
CA TYR A 57 -11.20 -14.33 -10.70
C TYR A 57 -9.85 -13.97 -11.29
N ARG A 58 -9.83 -13.10 -12.30
CA ARG A 58 -8.62 -12.63 -12.97
C ARG A 58 -8.30 -11.23 -12.48
N TRP A 59 -7.14 -11.09 -11.85
CA TRP A 59 -6.67 -9.85 -11.24
C TRP A 59 -5.48 -9.30 -12.00
N THR A 60 -5.38 -7.98 -12.04
CA THR A 60 -4.17 -7.30 -12.55
C THR A 60 -2.97 -7.58 -11.65
N ASN A 61 -1.78 -7.31 -12.14
CA ASN A 61 -0.62 -7.26 -11.28
C ASN A 61 -0.79 -6.16 -10.22
N PRO A 62 -0.24 -6.34 -9.01
CA PRO A 62 -0.27 -5.32 -7.97
C PRO A 62 0.44 -4.04 -8.41
N GLU A 63 -0.19 -2.90 -8.16
CA GLU A 63 0.38 -1.57 -8.37
C GLU A 63 0.44 -0.82 -7.05
N ILE A 64 1.49 0.01 -6.86
CA ILE A 64 1.63 0.83 -5.66
C ILE A 64 0.62 1.99 -5.72
N VAL A 65 -0.24 2.08 -4.71
CA VAL A 65 -1.25 3.14 -4.61
C VAL A 65 -0.66 4.44 -4.07
N PHE A 66 0.16 4.31 -3.04
CA PHE A 66 0.80 5.44 -2.37
C PHE A 66 2.32 5.31 -2.49
N PRO A 67 2.92 5.90 -3.53
CA PRO A 67 4.38 5.85 -3.67
C PRO A 67 5.06 6.58 -2.52
N PRO A 68 6.26 6.16 -2.12
CA PRO A 68 7.06 6.87 -1.14
C PRO A 68 7.30 8.33 -1.59
N TYR A 69 7.31 9.27 -0.65
CA TYR A 69 7.61 10.66 -0.94
C TYR A 69 8.61 11.26 0.06
N LYS A 70 9.42 12.19 -0.42
CA LYS A 70 10.34 12.92 0.45
C LYS A 70 9.57 13.89 1.35
N VAL A 71 9.77 13.76 2.65
CA VAL A 71 9.23 14.71 3.61
C VAL A 71 10.01 16.03 3.50
N PRO A 72 9.36 17.20 3.42
CA PRO A 72 10.07 18.46 3.42
C PRO A 72 10.96 18.62 4.65
N ASP A 73 12.16 19.16 4.45
CA ASP A 73 13.10 19.38 5.54
C ASP A 73 12.49 20.31 6.59
N GLY A 74 12.65 19.97 7.84
CA GLY A 74 12.08 20.72 8.97
C GLY A 74 10.62 20.36 9.32
N TYR A 75 9.96 19.52 8.54
CA TYR A 75 8.59 19.07 8.81
C TYR A 75 8.57 17.86 9.73
N THR A 76 9.18 17.95 10.89
CA THR A 76 9.05 16.86 11.86
C THR A 76 8.73 17.42 13.23
N LYS A 77 7.61 17.01 13.77
CA LYS A 77 7.51 16.85 15.19
C LYS A 77 8.35 15.61 15.52
N ALA A 78 9.62 15.84 15.80
CA ALA A 78 10.48 14.78 16.28
C ALA A 78 9.84 14.23 17.55
N SER A 79 9.22 13.07 17.47
CA SER A 79 8.74 12.33 18.63
C SER A 79 9.88 11.78 19.47
N ARG A 80 11.13 11.98 19.01
CA ARG A 80 12.35 11.59 19.72
C ARG A 80 13.36 12.74 19.69
N PRO A 81 13.81 13.23 20.85
CA PRO A 81 14.89 14.20 20.93
C PRO A 81 16.14 13.67 20.21
N GLY A 82 16.74 14.48 19.35
CA GLY A 82 17.98 14.16 18.63
C GLY A 82 17.81 13.59 17.23
N MET A 83 16.59 13.26 16.77
CA MET A 83 16.34 12.94 15.38
C MET A 83 16.16 14.22 14.57
N GLN A 84 17.19 14.60 13.81
CA GLN A 84 17.00 15.59 12.76
C GLN A 84 16.34 14.91 11.56
N ALA A 85 15.21 15.45 11.18
CA ALA A 85 14.44 14.98 10.03
C ALA A 85 15.00 15.51 8.71
N LYS A 86 16.20 15.10 8.41
CA LYS A 86 16.81 15.37 7.12
C LYS A 86 16.70 14.13 6.25
N ASP A 87 16.25 14.34 5.01
CA ASP A 87 16.12 13.26 4.01
C ASP A 87 15.17 12.10 4.38
N LEU A 88 14.15 12.41 5.18
CA LEU A 88 13.13 11.42 5.51
C LEU A 88 12.24 11.08 4.31
N ILE A 89 11.96 9.81 4.16
CA ILE A 89 10.98 9.28 3.21
C ILE A 89 9.75 8.83 4.00
N ALA A 90 8.59 9.35 3.62
CA ALA A 90 7.33 8.87 4.15
C ALA A 90 6.79 7.73 3.28
N ILE A 91 6.36 6.69 3.95
CA ILE A 91 5.76 5.50 3.34
C ILE A 91 4.40 5.28 4.01
N MET A 92 3.38 4.98 3.21
CA MET A 92 2.07 4.66 3.75
C MET A 92 2.12 3.30 4.43
N HIS A 93 1.86 3.28 5.73
CA HIS A 93 1.81 2.09 6.56
C HIS A 93 0.54 2.11 7.43
N GLN A 94 -0.61 2.31 6.81
CA GLN A 94 -1.88 2.39 7.54
C GLN A 94 -3.01 1.71 6.75
N ARG A 95 -4.06 1.40 7.48
CA ARG A 95 -5.31 0.94 6.89
C ARG A 95 -5.86 2.04 6.01
N VAL A 96 -6.14 1.69 4.78
CA VAL A 96 -6.82 2.56 3.84
C VAL A 96 -8.12 1.90 3.41
N GLY A 97 -9.18 2.68 3.35
CA GLY A 97 -10.50 2.23 2.92
C GLY A 97 -10.87 2.81 1.57
N PHE A 98 -11.94 2.28 0.99
CA PHE A 98 -12.55 2.87 -0.20
C PHE A 98 -13.76 3.73 0.19
N TYR A 99 -13.90 4.84 -0.49
CA TYR A 99 -15.03 5.74 -0.36
C TYR A 99 -15.51 6.19 -1.74
N VAL A 100 -16.81 6.14 -1.97
CA VAL A 100 -17.39 6.73 -3.17
C VAL A 100 -17.92 8.12 -2.84
N SER A 101 -17.33 9.14 -3.45
CA SER A 101 -17.71 10.53 -3.24
C SER A 101 -19.10 10.85 -3.79
N LYS A 102 -19.69 11.96 -3.37
CA LYS A 102 -20.96 12.45 -3.90
C LYS A 102 -20.92 12.70 -5.42
N SER A 103 -19.74 12.97 -5.97
CA SER A 103 -19.52 13.12 -7.42
C SER A 103 -19.31 11.79 -8.15
N GLY A 104 -19.48 10.66 -7.48
CA GLY A 104 -19.34 9.32 -8.06
C GLY A 104 -17.91 8.86 -8.29
N ARG A 105 -16.91 9.48 -7.65
CA ARG A 105 -15.50 9.04 -7.73
C ARG A 105 -15.18 8.03 -6.65
N LEU A 106 -14.49 6.95 -7.01
CA LEU A 106 -13.87 6.06 -6.04
C LEU A 106 -12.58 6.72 -5.51
N ILE A 107 -12.47 6.81 -4.21
CA ILE A 107 -11.33 7.39 -3.49
C ILE A 107 -10.83 6.34 -2.51
N THR A 108 -9.52 6.24 -2.37
CA THR A 108 -8.89 5.50 -1.28
C THR A 108 -8.19 6.48 -0.34
N MET A 109 -8.33 6.24 0.96
CA MET A 109 -7.85 7.13 2.03
C MET A 109 -7.20 6.29 3.13
#